data_5db9377f4390cb1f57880b3b2bbb2956
#
_entry.id   5db9377f4390cb1f57880b3b2bbb2956
#
_cell.length_a   1.000
_cell.length_b   1.000
_cell.length_c   1.000
_cell.angle_alpha   90.00
_cell.angle_beta   90.00
_cell.angle_gamma   90.00
#
_symmetry.space_group_name_H-M   'P 1'
#
loop_
_entity.id
_entity.type
_entity.pdbx_description
1 polymer ?
#
loop_
_entity_poly.entity_id
_entity_poly.type
_entity_poly.pdbx_seq_one_letter_code
_entity_poly.pdbx_strand_id
1 'polypeptide(L)'
;MVPTNFYLILGALIFIVGAVGVLTRRSALIILMCVEMMLNSVNLTLIALSRQWDNLNGQVFVFMIMAVAAAEVAVGLAIIIAHSRHTNTTNIDEINLLKW
;
A
#
# COMPACT_ATOMS: atom_id res chain seq x y z
N MET A 1 -18.80 -20.56 7.77
CA MET A 1 -18.06 -19.31 7.98
C MET A 1 -16.58 -19.57 7.82
N VAL A 2 -15.86 -18.69 7.14
CA VAL A 2 -14.45 -18.89 6.87
C VAL A 2 -13.62 -18.68 8.15
N PRO A 3 -12.72 -19.60 8.50
CA PRO A 3 -11.86 -19.42 9.67
C PRO A 3 -10.94 -18.19 9.52
N THR A 4 -10.65 -17.55 10.65
CA THR A 4 -9.77 -16.38 10.68
C THR A 4 -8.39 -16.67 10.09
N ASN A 5 -7.87 -17.88 10.28
CA ASN A 5 -6.56 -18.26 9.76
C ASN A 5 -6.46 -18.12 8.25
N PHE A 6 -7.54 -18.36 7.51
CA PHE A 6 -7.53 -18.21 6.05
C PHE A 6 -7.34 -16.75 5.66
N TYR A 7 -7.97 -15.82 6.37
CA TYR A 7 -7.78 -14.40 6.12
C TYR A 7 -6.37 -13.94 6.45
N LEU A 8 -5.78 -14.47 7.52
CA LEU A 8 -4.40 -14.13 7.90
C LEU A 8 -3.41 -14.63 6.85
N ILE A 9 -3.62 -15.84 6.34
CA ILE A 9 -2.78 -16.39 5.27
C ILE A 9 -2.91 -15.57 4.00
N LEU A 10 -4.13 -15.23 3.62
CA LEU A 10 -4.37 -14.39 2.44
C LEU A 10 -3.69 -13.03 2.60
N GLY A 11 -3.81 -12.41 3.77
CA GLY A 11 -3.15 -11.15 4.06
C GLY A 11 -1.64 -11.25 3.93
N ALA A 12 -1.05 -12.32 4.46
CA ALA A 12 0.39 -12.55 4.35
C ALA A 12 0.83 -12.71 2.89
N LEU A 13 0.07 -13.44 2.08
CA LEU A 13 0.38 -13.62 0.67
C LEU A 13 0.32 -12.30 -0.09
N ILE A 14 -0.72 -11.51 0.14
CA ILE A 14 -0.87 -10.20 -0.50
C ILE A 14 0.29 -9.29 -0.10
N PHE A 15 0.67 -9.29 1.18
CA PHE A 15 1.78 -8.48 1.66
C PHE A 15 3.09 -8.87 0.97
N ILE A 16 3.35 -10.17 0.87
CA ILE A 16 4.57 -10.67 0.21
C ILE A 16 4.61 -10.26 -1.25
N VAL A 17 3.50 -10.38 -1.97
CA VAL A 17 3.43 -9.96 -3.38
C VAL A 17 3.71 -8.47 -3.50
N GLY A 18 3.13 -7.65 -2.62
CA GLY A 18 3.38 -6.21 -2.61
C GLY A 18 4.84 -5.89 -2.32
N ALA A 19 5.43 -6.57 -1.34
CA ALA A 19 6.83 -6.36 -0.96
C ALA A 19 7.78 -6.71 -2.11
N VAL A 20 7.54 -7.82 -2.80
CA VAL A 20 8.33 -8.21 -3.97
C VAL A 20 8.21 -7.14 -5.05
N GLY A 21 7.02 -6.62 -5.27
CA GLY A 21 6.80 -5.55 -6.25
C GLY A 21 7.60 -4.29 -5.90
N VAL A 22 7.59 -3.88 -4.63
CA VAL A 22 8.35 -2.70 -4.19
C VAL A 22 9.84 -2.89 -4.43
N LEU A 23 10.35 -4.09 -4.16
CA LEU A 23 11.79 -4.35 -4.24
C LEU A 23 12.28 -4.53 -5.68
N THR A 24 11.40 -4.90 -6.61
CA THR A 24 11.82 -5.28 -7.97
C THR A 24 11.43 -4.26 -9.03
N ARG A 25 10.46 -3.39 -8.79
CA ARG A 25 9.97 -2.45 -9.79
C ARG A 25 10.64 -1.09 -9.67
N ARG A 26 10.75 -0.40 -10.82
CA ARG A 26 11.39 0.92 -10.90
C ARG A 26 10.38 2.05 -11.05
N SER A 27 9.21 1.75 -11.61
CA SER A 27 8.19 2.78 -11.81
C SER A 27 7.63 3.21 -10.45
N ALA A 28 7.66 4.52 -10.19
CA ALA A 28 7.11 5.08 -8.96
C ALA A 28 5.62 4.78 -8.82
N LEU A 29 4.89 4.78 -9.95
CA LEU A 29 3.47 4.47 -9.93
C LEU A 29 3.22 3.02 -9.48
N ILE A 30 3.99 2.07 -10.01
CA ILE A 30 3.85 0.66 -9.63
C ILE A 30 4.26 0.45 -8.17
N ILE A 31 5.32 1.12 -7.73
CA ILE A 31 5.76 1.04 -6.33
C ILE A 31 4.66 1.57 -5.40
N LEU A 32 4.03 2.67 -5.76
CA LEU A 32 2.93 3.23 -4.98
C LEU A 32 1.77 2.23 -4.88
N MET A 33 1.41 1.61 -6.00
CA MET A 33 0.36 0.58 -6.02
C MET A 33 0.72 -0.61 -5.14
N CYS A 34 1.98 -1.04 -5.14
CA CYS A 34 2.45 -2.15 -4.31
C CYS A 34 2.39 -1.81 -2.83
N VAL A 35 2.76 -0.60 -2.45
CA VAL A 35 2.66 -0.13 -1.06
C VAL A 35 1.19 -0.13 -0.62
N GLU A 36 0.28 0.34 -1.48
CA GLU A 36 -1.15 0.30 -1.18
C GLU A 36 -1.66 -1.12 -1.00
N MET A 37 -1.17 -2.06 -1.81
CA MET A 37 -1.50 -3.47 -1.66
C MET A 37 -1.03 -4.01 -0.30
N MET A 38 0.16 -3.63 0.14
CA MET A 38 0.68 -4.00 1.46
C MET A 38 -0.20 -3.44 2.59
N LEU A 39 -0.62 -2.19 2.47
CA LEU A 39 -1.52 -1.57 3.45
C LEU A 39 -2.87 -2.27 3.49
N ASN A 40 -3.41 -2.65 2.33
CA ASN A 40 -4.66 -3.41 2.26
C ASN A 40 -4.53 -4.76 2.95
N SER A 41 -3.38 -5.42 2.85
CA SER A 41 -3.15 -6.70 3.52
C SER A 41 -3.16 -6.52 5.04
N VAL A 42 -2.58 -5.43 5.54
CA VAL A 42 -2.62 -5.11 6.97
C VAL A 42 -4.05 -4.84 7.41
N ASN A 43 -4.82 -4.11 6.61
CA ASN A 43 -6.24 -3.85 6.90
C ASN A 43 -7.04 -5.13 6.98
N LEU A 44 -6.82 -6.05 6.04
CA LEU A 44 -7.49 -7.36 6.05
C LEU A 44 -7.17 -8.12 7.33
N THR A 45 -5.90 -8.10 7.74
CA THR A 45 -5.46 -8.76 8.97
C THR A 45 -6.14 -8.15 10.20
N LEU A 46 -6.19 -6.82 10.28
CA LEU A 46 -6.83 -6.13 11.41
C LEU A 46 -8.32 -6.44 11.49
N ILE A 47 -9.01 -6.46 10.34
CA ILE A 47 -10.44 -6.78 10.30
C ILE A 47 -10.66 -8.23 10.74
N ALA A 48 -9.82 -9.15 10.28
CA ALA A 48 -9.94 -10.56 10.64
C ALA A 48 -9.74 -10.77 12.14
N LEU A 49 -8.74 -10.13 12.73
CA LEU A 49 -8.49 -10.21 14.17
C LEU A 49 -9.60 -9.54 14.98
N SER A 50 -10.09 -8.40 14.50
CA SER A 50 -11.22 -7.71 15.14
C SER A 50 -12.44 -8.61 15.21
N ARG A 51 -12.72 -9.32 14.14
CA ARG A 51 -13.84 -10.26 14.10
C ARG A 51 -13.62 -11.44 15.05
N GLN A 52 -12.39 -11.96 15.11
CA GLN A 52 -12.08 -13.10 15.97
C GLN A 52 -12.26 -12.76 17.45
N TRP A 53 -11.89 -11.56 17.85
CA TRP A 53 -11.97 -11.12 19.25
C TRP A 53 -13.25 -10.36 19.56
N ASP A 54 -14.16 -10.24 18.60
CA ASP A 54 -15.42 -9.53 18.74
C ASP A 54 -15.21 -8.11 19.28
N ASN A 55 -14.23 -7.41 18.71
CA ASN A 55 -13.81 -6.09 19.16
C ASN A 55 -13.72 -5.15 17.95
N LEU A 56 -14.45 -4.04 18.00
CA LEU A 56 -14.52 -3.09 16.88
C LEU A 56 -13.31 -2.17 16.76
N ASN A 57 -12.38 -2.19 17.72
CA ASN A 57 -11.22 -1.30 17.68
C ASN A 57 -10.35 -1.52 16.44
N GLY A 58 -10.21 -2.78 15.99
CA GLY A 58 -9.49 -3.09 14.76
C GLY A 58 -10.12 -2.44 13.54
N GLN A 59 -11.45 -2.38 13.48
CA GLN A 59 -12.17 -1.76 12.38
C GLN A 59 -12.02 -0.24 12.39
N VAL A 60 -11.97 0.38 13.56
CA VAL A 60 -11.72 1.80 13.70
C VAL A 60 -10.32 2.13 13.17
N PHE A 61 -9.31 1.33 13.53
CA PHE A 61 -7.96 1.50 13.00
C PHE A 61 -7.93 1.36 11.47
N VAL A 62 -8.69 0.42 10.92
CA VAL A 62 -8.78 0.25 9.46
C VAL A 62 -9.31 1.52 8.79
N PHE A 63 -10.37 2.13 9.34
CA PHE A 63 -10.88 3.39 8.81
C PHE A 63 -9.82 4.48 8.84
N MET A 64 -9.06 4.58 9.93
CA MET A 64 -7.99 5.57 10.05
C MET A 64 -6.89 5.33 9.02
N ILE A 65 -6.47 4.07 8.84
CA ILE A 65 -5.44 3.71 7.87
C ILE A 65 -5.93 3.98 6.45
N MET A 66 -7.20 3.68 6.14
CA MET A 66 -7.76 3.96 4.83
C MET A 66 -7.77 5.46 4.52
N ALA A 67 -8.11 6.29 5.51
CA ALA A 67 -8.08 7.75 5.33
C ALA A 67 -6.67 8.25 5.04
N VAL A 68 -5.68 7.77 5.80
CA VAL A 68 -4.28 8.12 5.59
C VAL A 68 -3.79 7.62 4.23
N ALA A 69 -4.13 6.39 3.87
CA ALA A 69 -3.75 5.81 2.58
C ALA A 69 -4.33 6.61 1.42
N ALA A 70 -5.60 7.01 1.51
CA ALA A 70 -6.22 7.83 0.47
C ALA A 70 -5.48 9.16 0.32
N ALA A 71 -5.11 9.80 1.42
CA ALA A 71 -4.36 11.05 1.38
C ALA A 71 -2.97 10.86 0.77
N GLU A 72 -2.29 9.79 1.14
CA GLU A 72 -0.96 9.46 0.61
C GLU A 72 -1.00 9.18 -0.88
N VAL A 73 -2.02 8.45 -1.36
CA VAL A 73 -2.19 8.19 -2.79
C VAL A 73 -2.42 9.47 -3.55
N ALA A 74 -3.28 10.35 -3.04
CA ALA A 74 -3.56 11.63 -3.70
C ALA A 74 -2.29 12.47 -3.83
N VAL A 75 -1.52 12.61 -2.75
CA VAL A 75 -0.27 13.36 -2.75
C VAL A 75 0.78 12.67 -3.63
N GLY A 76 0.92 11.36 -3.49
CA GLY A 76 1.89 10.58 -4.26
C GLY A 76 1.62 10.64 -5.75
N LEU A 77 0.36 10.51 -6.17
CA LEU A 77 0.00 10.64 -7.59
C LEU A 77 0.26 12.04 -8.10
N ALA A 78 -0.03 13.07 -7.31
CA ALA A 78 0.25 14.45 -7.70
C ALA A 78 1.75 14.65 -7.94
N ILE A 79 2.59 14.14 -7.07
CA ILE A 79 4.04 14.23 -7.22
C ILE A 79 4.52 13.48 -8.46
N ILE A 80 4.03 12.26 -8.66
CA ILE A 80 4.41 11.44 -9.81
C ILE A 80 4.02 12.11 -11.11
N ILE A 81 2.81 12.65 -11.20
CA ILE A 81 2.32 13.33 -12.39
C ILE A 81 3.15 14.58 -12.66
N ALA A 82 3.43 15.38 -11.64
CA ALA A 82 4.23 16.59 -11.79
C ALA A 82 5.64 16.24 -12.28
N HIS A 83 6.26 15.22 -11.67
CA HIS A 83 7.61 14.79 -12.08
C HIS A 83 7.61 14.25 -13.52
N SER A 84 6.62 13.43 -13.86
CA SER A 84 6.52 12.83 -15.19
C SER A 84 6.34 13.90 -16.27
N ARG A 85 5.65 15.00 -15.98
CA ARG A 85 5.51 16.13 -16.91
C ARG A 85 6.85 16.81 -17.20
N HIS A 86 7.76 16.82 -16.24
CA HIS A 86 9.07 17.43 -16.43
C HIS A 86 10.07 16.51 -17.13
N THR A 87 10.01 15.19 -16.85
CA THR A 87 11.04 14.25 -17.30
C THR A 87 10.52 13.18 -18.25
N ASN A 88 9.18 13.09 -18.42
CA ASN A 88 8.53 12.06 -19.24
C ASN A 88 8.85 10.63 -18.76
N THR A 89 9.14 10.46 -17.46
CA THR A 89 9.40 9.14 -16.89
C THR A 89 8.85 9.06 -15.47
N THR A 90 8.45 7.85 -15.09
CA THR A 90 8.05 7.52 -13.71
C THR A 90 9.08 6.67 -12.99
N ASN A 91 10.21 6.36 -13.64
CA ASN A 91 11.28 5.56 -13.02
C ASN A 91 11.97 6.34 -11.91
N ILE A 92 12.02 5.75 -10.72
CA ILE A 92 12.65 6.39 -9.56
C ILE A 92 14.15 6.56 -9.75
N ASP A 93 14.77 5.71 -10.57
CA ASP A 93 16.22 5.79 -10.86
C ASP A 93 16.59 7.09 -11.55
N GLU A 94 15.63 7.75 -12.20
CA GLU A 94 15.85 8.99 -12.93
C GLU A 94 15.46 10.23 -12.14
N ILE A 95 14.99 10.05 -10.90
CA ILE A 95 14.67 11.17 -10.02
C ILE A 95 15.95 11.67 -9.39
N ASN A 96 16.39 12.86 -9.83
CA ASN A 96 17.62 13.47 -9.34
C ASN A 96 17.53 14.98 -9.44
N LEU A 97 16.82 15.58 -8.48
CA LEU A 97 16.63 17.03 -8.45
C LEU A 97 17.91 17.78 -8.07
N LEU A 98 18.81 17.11 -7.34
CA LEU A 98 20.08 17.70 -6.91
C LEU A 98 21.20 17.47 -7.93
N LYS A 99 20.98 16.59 -8.91
CA LYS A 99 21.88 16.33 -10.02
C LYS A 99 23.23 15.69 -9.66
N TRP A 100 23.34 15.12 -8.49
CA TRP A 100 24.59 14.47 -8.08
C TRP A 100 24.34 13.36 -7.09
#